data_fbcb57fd43390fa7d6f308034cbe7c9b
#
_entry.id   fbcb57fd43390fa7d6f308034cbe7c9b
#
_cell.length_a   1.000
_cell.length_b   1.000
_cell.length_c   1.000
_cell.angle_alpha   90.00
_cell.angle_beta   90.00
_cell.angle_gamma   90.00
#
_symmetry.space_group_name_H-M   'P 1'
#
loop_
_entity.id
_entity.type
_entity.pdbx_description
1 polymer ?
#
loop_
_entity_poly.entity_id
_entity_poly.type
_entity_poly.pdbx_seq_one_letter_code
_entity_poly.pdbx_strand_id
1 'polypeptide(L)'
;IGLMKNNKPYLGILNQPILKERWVGIANNETRYNNVKVRTRNCKKLKGSKMYATSPMMFTGKNQRVYKSVRNKIGETLFGADCYAHGLMALGFVDVLLEANLKPYDYIASVAIISGAGGKFTDWNGNDLNLDSDGRILAAGDPKIHKQLLKIIQKIK
;
A
#
# COMPACT_ATOMS: atom_id res chain seq x y z
N ILE A 1 -8.06 -11.96 -4.08
CA ILE A 1 -7.60 -12.75 -5.23
C ILE A 1 -6.58 -11.92 -5.99
N GLY A 2 -5.39 -12.48 -6.26
CA GLY A 2 -4.35 -11.84 -7.08
C GLY A 2 -4.00 -12.73 -8.27
N LEU A 3 -4.03 -12.19 -9.48
CA LEU A 3 -3.55 -12.86 -10.68
C LEU A 3 -2.18 -12.31 -11.06
N MET A 4 -1.24 -13.22 -11.23
CA MET A 4 0.11 -12.90 -11.69
C MET A 4 0.26 -13.16 -13.20
N LYS A 5 1.01 -12.29 -13.87
CA LYS A 5 1.44 -12.48 -15.26
C LYS A 5 2.92 -12.15 -15.36
N ASN A 6 3.71 -13.11 -15.86
CA ASN A 6 5.17 -12.96 -15.99
C ASN A 6 5.83 -12.50 -14.67
N ASN A 7 5.50 -13.19 -13.57
CA ASN A 7 5.95 -12.89 -12.20
C ASN A 7 5.64 -11.45 -11.70
N LYS A 8 4.62 -10.79 -12.27
CA LYS A 8 4.15 -9.47 -11.85
C LYS A 8 2.68 -9.49 -11.52
N PRO A 9 2.22 -8.79 -10.48
CA PRO A 9 0.80 -8.60 -10.20
C PRO A 9 0.09 -7.96 -11.39
N TYR A 10 -0.93 -8.61 -11.93
CA TYR A 10 -1.64 -8.15 -13.13
C TYR A 10 -3.05 -7.70 -12.81
N LEU A 11 -3.83 -8.53 -12.09
CA LEU A 11 -5.19 -8.23 -11.68
C LEU A 11 -5.35 -8.53 -10.19
N GLY A 12 -6.06 -7.68 -9.48
CA GLY A 12 -6.39 -7.84 -8.08
C GLY A 12 -7.87 -7.66 -7.80
N ILE A 13 -8.40 -8.49 -6.90
CA ILE A 13 -9.75 -8.35 -6.38
C ILE A 13 -9.69 -8.38 -4.86
N LEU A 14 -10.19 -7.33 -4.22
CA LEU A 14 -10.56 -7.33 -2.80
C LEU A 14 -12.09 -7.37 -2.72
N ASN A 15 -12.62 -8.18 -1.82
CA ASN A 15 -14.07 -8.31 -1.63
C ASN A 15 -14.41 -8.34 -0.15
N GLN A 16 -15.26 -7.42 0.27
CA GLN A 16 -15.84 -7.33 1.61
C GLN A 16 -17.33 -7.72 1.50
N PRO A 17 -17.69 -8.97 1.82
CA PRO A 17 -19.02 -9.49 1.50
C PRO A 17 -20.14 -8.90 2.38
N ILE A 18 -19.85 -8.51 3.63
CA ILE A 18 -20.85 -7.99 4.55
C ILE A 18 -21.31 -6.60 4.10
N LEU A 19 -20.37 -5.72 3.76
CA LEU A 19 -20.66 -4.37 3.27
C LEU A 19 -20.98 -4.34 1.77
N LYS A 20 -20.89 -5.50 1.08
CA LYS A 20 -21.08 -5.63 -0.37
C LYS A 20 -20.14 -4.71 -1.16
N GLU A 21 -18.89 -4.63 -0.71
CA GLU A 21 -17.85 -3.81 -1.33
C GLU A 21 -16.88 -4.68 -2.11
N ARG A 22 -16.51 -4.22 -3.30
CA ARG A 22 -15.56 -4.91 -4.16
C ARG A 22 -14.68 -3.94 -4.92
N TRP A 23 -13.38 -4.15 -4.81
CA TRP A 23 -12.38 -3.49 -5.64
C TRP A 23 -11.87 -4.49 -6.67
N VAL A 24 -11.81 -4.05 -7.92
CA VAL A 24 -11.19 -4.79 -9.02
C VAL A 24 -10.19 -3.86 -9.68
N GLY A 25 -8.92 -4.23 -9.67
CA GLY A 25 -7.84 -3.43 -10.24
C GLY A 25 -7.03 -4.19 -11.27
N ILE A 26 -6.75 -3.53 -12.39
CA ILE A 26 -5.77 -3.98 -13.39
C ILE A 26 -4.54 -3.08 -13.24
N ALA A 27 -3.38 -3.70 -13.02
CA ALA A 27 -2.14 -2.98 -12.75
C ALA A 27 -1.83 -1.96 -13.84
N ASN A 28 -1.52 -0.73 -13.41
CA ASN A 28 -1.18 0.41 -14.28
C ASN A 28 -2.26 0.79 -15.32
N ASN A 29 -3.51 0.35 -15.13
CA ASN A 29 -4.62 0.68 -16.01
C ASN A 29 -5.73 1.39 -15.23
N GLU A 30 -6.63 0.63 -14.60
CA GLU A 30 -7.70 1.22 -13.80
C GLU A 30 -8.07 0.35 -12.60
N THR A 31 -8.69 0.98 -11.61
CA THR A 31 -9.35 0.31 -10.49
C THR A 31 -10.78 0.76 -10.39
N ARG A 32 -11.67 -0.20 -10.14
CA ARG A 32 -13.10 0.03 -9.91
C ARG A 32 -13.49 -0.43 -8.51
N TYR A 33 -14.29 0.37 -7.85
CA TYR A 33 -15.01 0.03 -6.62
C TYR A 33 -16.51 -0.06 -6.96
N ASN A 34 -17.10 -1.24 -6.72
CA ASN A 34 -18.49 -1.53 -7.09
C ASN A 34 -18.82 -1.02 -8.52
N ASN A 35 -17.96 -1.35 -9.50
CA ASN A 35 -18.03 -0.96 -10.91
C ASN A 35 -17.78 0.54 -11.23
N VAL A 36 -17.63 1.40 -10.22
CA VAL A 36 -17.29 2.81 -10.41
C VAL A 36 -15.77 2.98 -10.43
N LYS A 37 -15.23 3.67 -11.41
CA LYS A 37 -13.79 3.99 -11.49
C LYS A 37 -13.37 4.88 -10.32
N VAL A 38 -12.29 4.50 -9.66
CA VAL A 38 -11.76 5.21 -8.50
C VAL A 38 -10.29 5.56 -8.67
N ARG A 39 -9.85 6.52 -7.88
CA ARG A 39 -8.46 6.98 -7.86
C ARG A 39 -8.01 7.28 -6.45
N THR A 40 -6.72 7.05 -6.22
CA THR A 40 -6.03 7.56 -5.04
C THR A 40 -6.08 9.08 -5.02
N ARG A 41 -5.91 9.68 -3.85
CA ARG A 41 -5.86 11.14 -3.75
C ARG A 41 -4.42 11.67 -3.79
N ASN A 42 -4.27 12.91 -4.26
CA ASN A 42 -3.03 13.65 -4.12
C ASN A 42 -2.81 14.06 -2.66
N CYS A 43 -1.61 13.83 -2.15
CA CYS A 43 -1.20 14.25 -0.82
C CYS A 43 -0.05 15.27 -0.93
N LYS A 44 -0.29 16.51 -0.48
CA LYS A 44 0.68 17.60 -0.67
C LYS A 44 1.90 17.51 0.25
N LYS A 45 1.73 16.98 1.49
CA LYS A 45 2.78 16.97 2.53
C LYS A 45 2.63 15.75 3.42
N LEU A 46 3.75 15.15 3.84
CA LEU A 46 3.78 14.01 4.77
C LEU A 46 3.05 14.34 6.09
N LYS A 47 3.24 15.54 6.63
CA LYS A 47 2.61 15.97 7.91
C LYS A 47 1.08 16.02 7.85
N GLY A 48 0.47 16.03 6.67
CA GLY A 48 -0.99 15.99 6.47
C GLY A 48 -1.51 14.64 6.00
N SER A 49 -0.63 13.63 5.93
CA SER A 49 -1.01 12.30 5.42
C SER A 49 -1.53 11.39 6.53
N LYS A 50 -2.40 10.45 6.14
CA LYS A 50 -2.89 9.34 6.95
C LYS A 50 -2.18 8.06 6.55
N MET A 51 -1.54 7.40 7.51
CA MET A 51 -0.88 6.12 7.31
C MET A 51 -1.65 5.01 8.02
N TYR A 52 -1.76 3.87 7.36
CA TYR A 52 -2.16 2.61 7.99
C TYR A 52 -0.99 1.62 8.06
N ALA A 53 -1.00 0.82 9.10
CA ALA A 53 -0.25 -0.42 9.26
C ALA A 53 -1.15 -1.43 9.96
N THR A 54 -0.98 -2.72 9.72
CA THR A 54 -1.80 -3.74 10.39
C THR A 54 -1.61 -3.70 11.90
N SER A 55 -0.37 -3.62 12.38
CA SER A 55 -0.06 -3.53 13.81
C SER A 55 1.30 -2.86 14.04
N PRO A 56 1.48 -2.09 15.11
CA PRO A 56 2.81 -1.60 15.49
C PRO A 56 3.76 -2.75 15.88
N MET A 57 3.23 -3.89 16.28
CA MET A 57 4.00 -5.07 16.70
C MET A 57 4.67 -5.81 15.54
N MET A 58 4.25 -5.56 14.28
CA MET A 58 4.87 -6.16 13.11
C MET A 58 6.28 -5.60 12.83
N PHE A 59 6.63 -4.47 13.44
CA PHE A 59 7.92 -3.82 13.24
C PHE A 59 8.89 -4.18 14.37
N THR A 60 9.76 -5.15 14.13
CA THR A 60 10.79 -5.59 15.08
C THR A 60 12.19 -5.25 14.59
N GLY A 61 13.17 -5.18 15.49
CA GLY A 61 14.56 -4.96 15.14
C GLY A 61 14.80 -3.72 14.27
N LYS A 62 15.44 -3.88 13.13
CA LYS A 62 15.72 -2.80 12.18
C LYS A 62 14.42 -2.18 11.62
N ASN A 63 13.37 -2.99 11.41
CA ASN A 63 12.09 -2.49 10.88
C ASN A 63 11.44 -1.50 11.84
N GLN A 64 11.63 -1.61 13.15
CA GLN A 64 11.10 -0.67 14.13
C GLN A 64 11.72 0.74 13.98
N ARG A 65 13.01 0.82 13.63
CA ARG A 65 13.68 2.12 13.38
C ARG A 65 13.08 2.81 12.16
N VAL A 66 12.85 2.04 11.08
CA VAL A 66 12.20 2.54 9.86
C VAL A 66 10.80 3.05 10.18
N TYR A 67 9.97 2.22 10.84
CA TYR A 67 8.62 2.58 11.25
C TYR A 67 8.59 3.89 12.05
N LYS A 68 9.41 4.01 13.11
CA LYS A 68 9.48 5.23 13.95
C LYS A 68 9.85 6.47 13.13
N SER A 69 10.82 6.33 12.21
CA SER A 69 11.26 7.46 11.37
C SER A 69 10.20 7.91 10.37
N VAL A 70 9.46 6.97 9.78
CA VAL A 70 8.34 7.29 8.90
C VAL A 70 7.20 7.91 9.70
N ARG A 71 6.78 7.27 10.81
CA ARG A 71 5.70 7.72 11.67
C ARG A 71 5.89 9.17 12.15
N ASN A 72 7.12 9.55 12.52
CA ASN A 72 7.43 10.90 12.98
C ASN A 72 7.26 11.99 11.90
N LYS A 73 7.10 11.62 10.64
CA LYS A 73 6.88 12.55 9.51
C LYS A 73 5.42 12.56 9.03
N ILE A 74 4.63 11.56 9.41
CA ILE A 74 3.23 11.38 9.04
C ILE A 74 2.33 12.18 10.00
N GLY A 75 1.18 12.66 9.49
CA GLY A 75 0.21 13.41 10.30
C GLY A 75 -0.55 12.51 11.27
N GLU A 76 -1.08 11.41 10.77
CA GLU A 76 -1.89 10.46 11.54
C GLU A 76 -1.49 9.02 11.20
N THR A 77 -1.41 8.17 12.23
CA THR A 77 -1.14 6.73 12.05
C THR A 77 -2.28 5.94 12.66
N LEU A 78 -2.87 5.06 11.86
CA LEU A 78 -3.97 4.18 12.20
C LEU A 78 -3.52 2.73 12.07
N PHE A 79 -4.18 1.83 12.78
CA PHE A 79 -3.84 0.41 12.79
C PHE A 79 -5.08 -0.46 12.52
N GLY A 80 -4.83 -1.72 12.15
CA GLY A 80 -5.84 -2.68 11.78
C GLY A 80 -6.24 -2.57 10.32
N ALA A 81 -7.45 -3.06 10.00
CA ALA A 81 -8.08 -3.05 8.69
C ALA A 81 -7.39 -3.93 7.62
N ASP A 82 -6.19 -4.47 7.84
CA ASP A 82 -5.51 -5.38 6.91
C ASP A 82 -5.65 -4.90 5.44
N CYS A 83 -5.97 -5.78 4.50
CA CYS A 83 -6.14 -5.43 3.08
C CYS A 83 -7.31 -4.46 2.81
N TYR A 84 -8.23 -4.25 3.75
CA TYR A 84 -9.27 -3.24 3.61
C TYR A 84 -8.69 -1.81 3.58
N ALA A 85 -7.61 -1.55 4.34
CA ALA A 85 -6.88 -0.28 4.26
C ALA A 85 -6.30 -0.04 2.86
N HIS A 86 -5.91 -1.11 2.14
CA HIS A 86 -5.45 -1.02 0.75
C HIS A 86 -6.60 -0.59 -0.18
N GLY A 87 -7.81 -1.12 0.02
CA GLY A 87 -9.02 -0.67 -0.66
C GLY A 87 -9.34 0.80 -0.37
N LEU A 88 -9.23 1.22 0.89
CA LEU A 88 -9.44 2.61 1.31
C LEU A 88 -8.42 3.57 0.67
N MET A 89 -7.16 3.12 0.44
CA MET A 89 -6.18 3.91 -0.31
C MET A 89 -6.61 4.12 -1.76
N ALA A 90 -7.12 3.08 -2.42
CA ALA A 90 -7.62 3.20 -3.79
C ALA A 90 -8.82 4.17 -3.91
N LEU A 91 -9.57 4.36 -2.82
CA LEU A 91 -10.67 5.34 -2.71
C LEU A 91 -10.20 6.75 -2.28
N GLY A 92 -8.91 6.92 -1.96
CA GLY A 92 -8.36 8.21 -1.55
C GLY A 92 -8.55 8.57 -0.07
N PHE A 93 -8.96 7.64 0.80
CA PHE A 93 -9.11 7.87 2.24
C PHE A 93 -7.82 7.64 3.04
N VAL A 94 -6.87 6.89 2.47
CA VAL A 94 -5.57 6.56 3.06
C VAL A 94 -4.47 7.05 2.12
N ASP A 95 -3.41 7.63 2.66
CA ASP A 95 -2.31 8.18 1.86
C ASP A 95 -1.10 7.24 1.80
N VAL A 96 -0.83 6.51 2.88
CA VAL A 96 0.36 5.68 3.05
C VAL A 96 0.01 4.35 3.69
N LEU A 97 0.61 3.27 3.18
CA LEU A 97 0.68 1.97 3.85
C LEU A 97 2.15 1.64 4.07
N LEU A 98 2.48 1.29 5.30
CA LEU A 98 3.82 0.82 5.67
C LEU A 98 3.66 -0.46 6.48
N GLU A 99 4.18 -1.56 5.97
CA GLU A 99 4.03 -2.87 6.62
C GLU A 99 5.30 -3.71 6.48
N ALA A 100 5.40 -4.73 7.30
CA ALA A 100 6.52 -5.68 7.30
C ALA A 100 6.03 -7.08 7.66
N ASN A 101 6.82 -8.11 7.34
CA ASN A 101 6.52 -9.51 7.60
C ASN A 101 5.26 -10.05 6.88
N LEU A 102 4.84 -9.40 5.81
CA LEU A 102 3.72 -9.86 5.00
C LEU A 102 4.12 -11.06 4.12
N LYS A 103 3.10 -11.81 3.71
CA LYS A 103 3.22 -12.89 2.73
C LYS A 103 2.64 -12.44 1.38
N PRO A 104 3.01 -13.08 0.26
CA PRO A 104 2.50 -12.70 -1.07
C PRO A 104 0.98 -12.58 -1.15
N TYR A 105 0.24 -13.46 -0.47
CA TYR A 105 -1.22 -13.43 -0.46
C TYR A 105 -1.82 -12.20 0.24
N ASP A 106 -1.04 -11.48 1.07
CA ASP A 106 -1.50 -10.25 1.74
C ASP A 106 -1.43 -9.03 0.81
N TYR A 107 -0.48 -8.98 -0.14
CA TYR A 107 -0.25 -7.76 -0.93
C TYR A 107 -0.42 -7.90 -2.45
N ILE A 108 -0.30 -9.10 -3.05
CA ILE A 108 -0.30 -9.25 -4.52
C ILE A 108 -1.55 -8.66 -5.17
N ALA A 109 -2.74 -8.93 -4.63
CA ALA A 109 -3.98 -8.33 -5.14
C ALA A 109 -3.97 -6.80 -5.03
N SER A 110 -3.49 -6.30 -3.90
CA SER A 110 -3.48 -4.86 -3.59
C SER A 110 -2.52 -4.07 -4.47
N VAL A 111 -1.42 -4.69 -4.93
CA VAL A 111 -0.49 -4.04 -5.89
C VAL A 111 -1.22 -3.63 -7.16
N ALA A 112 -2.01 -4.55 -7.75
CA ALA A 112 -2.76 -4.26 -8.97
C ALA A 112 -3.84 -3.19 -8.72
N ILE A 113 -4.53 -3.25 -7.56
CA ILE A 113 -5.58 -2.30 -7.20
C ILE A 113 -5.01 -0.90 -6.99
N ILE A 114 -3.94 -0.75 -6.21
CA ILE A 114 -3.37 0.56 -5.88
C ILE A 114 -2.72 1.19 -7.12
N SER A 115 -1.97 0.40 -7.92
CA SER A 115 -1.35 0.91 -9.14
C SER A 115 -2.39 1.28 -10.21
N GLY A 116 -3.47 0.51 -10.34
CA GLY A 116 -4.59 0.83 -11.23
C GLY A 116 -5.35 2.09 -10.80
N ALA A 117 -5.37 2.42 -9.51
CA ALA A 117 -5.94 3.65 -8.98
C ALA A 117 -5.00 4.87 -9.08
N GLY A 118 -3.75 4.69 -9.53
CA GLY A 118 -2.77 5.77 -9.72
C GLY A 118 -1.76 5.92 -8.58
N GLY A 119 -1.78 5.05 -7.57
CA GLY A 119 -0.79 4.99 -6.51
C GLY A 119 0.49 4.25 -6.91
N LYS A 120 1.47 4.26 -6.01
CA LYS A 120 2.72 3.48 -6.15
C LYS A 120 2.84 2.49 -5.00
N PHE A 121 3.24 1.24 -5.30
CA PHE A 121 3.37 0.16 -4.34
C PHE A 121 4.65 -0.63 -4.61
N THR A 122 5.59 -0.66 -3.67
CA THR A 122 6.91 -1.30 -3.81
C THR A 122 7.35 -1.97 -2.51
N ASP A 123 8.48 -2.69 -2.57
CA ASP A 123 9.24 -3.01 -1.37
C ASP A 123 9.91 -1.74 -0.77
N TRP A 124 10.60 -1.90 0.37
CA TRP A 124 11.33 -0.78 1.00
C TRP A 124 12.65 -0.41 0.27
N ASN A 125 13.03 -1.12 -0.78
CA ASN A 125 14.13 -0.75 -1.67
C ASN A 125 13.64 0.05 -2.88
N GLY A 126 12.33 0.05 -3.13
CA GLY A 126 11.71 0.65 -4.30
C GLY A 126 11.53 -0.31 -5.47
N ASN A 127 11.79 -1.60 -5.27
CA ASN A 127 11.57 -2.63 -6.27
C ASN A 127 10.08 -2.98 -6.39
N ASP A 128 9.66 -3.37 -7.57
CA ASP A 128 8.32 -3.90 -7.79
C ASP A 128 8.15 -5.22 -7.01
N LEU A 129 6.96 -5.39 -6.43
CA LEU A 129 6.63 -6.57 -5.63
C LEU A 129 6.28 -7.77 -6.51
N ASN A 130 6.73 -8.94 -6.07
CA ASN A 130 6.44 -10.24 -6.68
C ASN A 130 6.33 -11.33 -5.59
N LEU A 131 6.31 -12.60 -5.98
CA LEU A 131 6.18 -13.72 -5.05
C LEU A 131 7.40 -13.91 -4.12
N ASP A 132 8.57 -13.41 -4.55
CA ASP A 132 9.86 -13.57 -3.84
C ASP A 132 10.19 -12.35 -2.96
N SER A 133 9.32 -11.33 -2.92
CA SER A 133 9.53 -10.13 -2.11
C SER A 133 9.50 -10.47 -0.62
N ASP A 134 10.32 -9.79 0.17
CA ASP A 134 10.58 -10.10 1.58
C ASP A 134 9.45 -9.70 2.57
N GLY A 135 8.34 -9.23 2.05
CA GLY A 135 7.15 -8.85 2.84
C GLY A 135 7.25 -7.49 3.52
N ARG A 136 8.26 -6.68 3.19
CA ARG A 136 8.33 -5.27 3.61
C ARG A 136 7.77 -4.41 2.49
N ILE A 137 6.65 -3.74 2.74
CA ILE A 137 5.94 -2.97 1.71
C ILE A 137 5.80 -1.50 2.08
N LEU A 138 5.85 -0.68 1.05
CA LEU A 138 5.50 0.73 1.08
C LEU A 138 4.55 1.03 -0.06
N ALA A 139 3.34 1.51 0.26
CA ALA A 139 2.46 2.07 -0.75
C ALA A 139 2.12 3.53 -0.42
N ALA A 140 1.90 4.31 -1.46
CA ALA A 140 1.35 5.65 -1.30
C ALA A 140 0.40 5.99 -2.45
N GLY A 141 -0.69 6.67 -2.11
CA GLY A 141 -1.67 7.15 -3.08
C GLY A 141 -1.08 8.19 -4.03
N ASP A 142 -0.17 9.04 -3.53
CA ASP A 142 0.58 9.99 -4.35
C ASP A 142 2.02 9.48 -4.57
N PRO A 143 2.45 9.24 -5.83
CA PRO A 143 3.82 8.80 -6.13
C PRO A 143 4.92 9.75 -5.63
N LYS A 144 4.64 11.04 -5.44
CA LYS A 144 5.61 12.00 -4.87
C LYS A 144 5.84 11.72 -3.38
N ILE A 145 4.78 11.38 -2.64
CA ILE A 145 4.87 10.96 -1.24
C ILE A 145 5.63 9.63 -1.13
N HIS A 146 5.34 8.68 -1.99
CA HIS A 146 6.08 7.41 -2.05
C HIS A 146 7.59 7.67 -2.18
N LYS A 147 8.00 8.49 -3.16
CA LYS A 147 9.42 8.83 -3.38
C LYS A 147 10.07 9.50 -2.17
N GLN A 148 9.34 10.37 -1.46
CA GLN A 148 9.84 11.00 -0.24
C GLN A 148 10.05 9.99 0.89
N LEU A 149 9.08 9.10 1.11
CA LEU A 149 9.16 8.05 2.14
C LEU A 149 10.27 7.05 1.84
N LEU A 150 10.40 6.63 0.59
CA LEU A 150 11.47 5.72 0.18
C LEU A 150 12.86 6.28 0.50
N LYS A 151 13.10 7.57 0.25
CA LYS A 151 14.35 8.25 0.63
C LYS A 151 14.59 8.25 2.15
N ILE A 152 13.54 8.35 2.98
CA ILE A 152 13.65 8.28 4.45
C ILE A 152 14.03 6.86 4.86
N ILE A 153 13.37 5.86 4.30
CA ILE A 153 13.60 4.44 4.59
C ILE A 153 15.03 4.04 4.25
N GLN A 154 15.49 4.43 3.06
CA GLN A 154 16.82 4.06 2.55
C GLN A 154 17.99 4.67 3.35
N LYS A 155 17.77 5.78 4.06
CA LYS A 155 18.79 6.38 4.94
C LYS A 155 18.99 5.65 6.27
N ILE A 156 18.10 4.71 6.62
CA ILE A 156 18.09 4.03 7.93
C ILE A 156 18.68 2.62 7.85
N LYS A 157 18.89 2.13 6.65
CA LYS A 157 19.45 0.80 6.37
C LYS A 157 20.88 0.62 6.81
#